data_6720ba6010ca408b1b3d66c07d8bedcb
#
_entry.id   6720ba6010ca408b1b3d66c07d8bedcb
#
_cell.length_a   1.000
_cell.length_b   1.000
_cell.length_c   1.000
_cell.angle_alpha   90.00
_cell.angle_beta   90.00
_cell.angle_gamma   90.00
#
_symmetry.space_group_name_H-M   'P 1'
#
loop_
_entity.id
_entity.type
_entity.pdbx_description
1 polymer ?
#
loop_
_entity_poly.entity_id
_entity_poly.type
_entity_poly.pdbx_seq_one_letter_code
_entity_poly.pdbx_strand_id
1 'polypeptide(L)'
;MARTYATPAAVILISVLFPILGLIAVFLRFYTRIKANGRLWVDDWLTIPALMLEFVLAGLLIWGAATKSLGDVFPQPDIPGPDGFLFSESPRQIRTQHIQYFFDLIGVFEFGLLKLSILFFYRKVFCTAALKTSTFDIVTRA
;
A
#
# COMPACT_ATOMS: atom_id res chain seq x y z
N MET A 1 -13.77 26.00 16.05
CA MET A 1 -14.24 24.60 15.88
C MET A 1 -13.45 23.97 14.73
N ALA A 2 -12.44 23.17 15.02
CA ALA A 2 -11.70 22.44 14.01
C ALA A 2 -12.62 21.34 13.46
N ARG A 3 -13.04 21.45 12.21
CA ARG A 3 -13.76 20.35 11.52
C ARG A 3 -12.76 19.27 11.21
N THR A 4 -12.82 18.18 11.94
CA THR A 4 -12.06 16.98 11.62
C THR A 4 -12.69 16.35 10.37
N TYR A 5 -12.02 16.43 9.24
CA TYR A 5 -12.49 15.85 7.96
C TYR A 5 -12.41 14.31 7.93
N ALA A 6 -11.67 13.70 8.85
CA ALA A 6 -11.55 12.25 8.96
C ALA A 6 -12.64 11.71 9.90
N THR A 7 -13.76 11.28 9.34
CA THR A 7 -14.77 10.53 10.09
C THR A 7 -14.43 9.05 10.14
N PRO A 8 -14.79 8.30 11.21
CA PRO A 8 -14.55 6.85 11.27
C PRO A 8 -15.14 6.10 10.07
N ALA A 9 -16.28 6.58 9.58
CA ALA A 9 -16.93 6.02 8.39
C ALA A 9 -16.08 6.18 7.12
N ALA A 10 -15.44 7.33 6.94
CA ALA A 10 -14.55 7.58 5.80
C ALA A 10 -13.31 6.68 5.85
N VAL A 11 -12.75 6.45 7.04
CA VAL A 11 -11.61 5.55 7.22
C VAL A 11 -11.98 4.12 6.82
N ILE A 12 -13.14 3.62 7.29
CA ILE A 12 -13.63 2.28 6.94
C ILE A 12 -13.89 2.16 5.44
N LEU A 13 -14.53 3.16 4.84
CA LEU A 13 -14.84 3.16 3.41
C LEU A 13 -13.56 3.08 2.56
N ILE A 14 -12.56 3.88 2.89
CA ILE A 14 -11.26 3.85 2.22
C ILE A 14 -10.57 2.50 2.41
N SER A 15 -10.55 1.97 3.64
CA SER A 15 -9.91 0.70 3.97
C SER A 15 -10.53 -0.50 3.24
N VAL A 16 -11.78 -0.42 2.81
CA VAL A 16 -12.45 -1.46 2.03
C VAL A 16 -12.26 -1.22 0.53
N LEU A 17 -12.30 0.03 0.09
CA LEU A 17 -12.24 0.39 -1.33
C LEU A 17 -10.86 0.06 -1.94
N PHE A 18 -9.77 0.38 -1.24
CA PHE A 18 -8.42 0.17 -1.77
C PHE A 18 -8.08 -1.32 -2.00
N PRO A 19 -8.31 -2.24 -1.04
CA PRO A 19 -8.07 -3.67 -1.29
C PRO A 19 -8.93 -4.26 -2.39
N ILE A 20 -10.16 -3.78 -2.57
CA ILE A 20 -11.02 -4.23 -3.68
C ILE A 20 -10.43 -3.80 -5.02
N LEU A 21 -9.97 -2.54 -5.13
CA LEU A 21 -9.30 -2.05 -6.33
C LEU A 21 -7.99 -2.80 -6.60
N GLY A 22 -7.19 -3.05 -5.58
CA GLY A 22 -5.97 -3.85 -5.65
C GLY A 22 -6.25 -5.27 -6.17
N LEU A 23 -7.27 -5.92 -5.61
CA LEU A 23 -7.69 -7.26 -6.03
C LEU A 23 -8.14 -7.29 -7.49
N ILE A 24 -8.93 -6.31 -7.93
CA ILE A 24 -9.35 -6.17 -9.33
C ILE A 24 -8.14 -5.97 -10.24
N ALA A 25 -7.21 -5.10 -9.87
CA ALA A 25 -6.00 -4.83 -10.66
C ALA A 25 -5.13 -6.08 -10.82
N VAL A 26 -4.91 -6.83 -9.73
CA VAL A 26 -4.15 -8.08 -9.76
C VAL A 26 -4.87 -9.14 -10.60
N PHE A 27 -6.20 -9.28 -10.43
CA PHE A 27 -7.00 -10.20 -11.23
C PHE A 27 -6.92 -9.89 -12.73
N LEU A 28 -7.10 -8.62 -13.13
CA LEU A 28 -6.97 -8.19 -14.51
C LEU A 28 -5.56 -8.46 -15.07
N ARG A 29 -4.53 -8.25 -14.27
CA ARG A 29 -3.15 -8.55 -14.64
C ARG A 29 -2.94 -10.03 -14.94
N PHE A 30 -3.40 -10.92 -14.07
CA PHE A 30 -3.33 -12.37 -14.30
C PHE A 30 -4.16 -12.79 -15.50
N TYR A 31 -5.39 -12.28 -15.62
CA TYR A 31 -6.28 -12.58 -16.74
C TYR A 31 -5.66 -12.20 -18.10
N THR A 32 -5.13 -11.00 -18.22
CA THR A 32 -4.49 -10.55 -19.47
C THR A 32 -3.24 -11.36 -19.80
N ARG A 33 -2.46 -11.74 -18.79
CA ARG A 33 -1.25 -12.57 -18.97
C ARG A 33 -1.60 -13.99 -19.44
N ILE A 34 -2.58 -14.63 -18.84
CA ILE A 34 -3.02 -15.99 -19.22
C ILE A 34 -3.61 -15.97 -20.63
N LYS A 35 -4.46 -15.00 -20.96
CA LYS A 35 -5.09 -14.89 -22.28
C LYS A 35 -4.08 -14.59 -23.40
N ALA A 36 -3.00 -13.88 -23.11
CA ALA A 36 -1.95 -13.58 -24.08
C ALA A 36 -0.93 -14.73 -24.26
N ASN A 37 -1.20 -15.96 -23.78
CA ASN A 37 -0.27 -17.11 -23.76
C ASN A 37 1.10 -16.74 -23.14
N GLY A 38 1.14 -15.73 -22.27
CA GLY A 38 2.34 -15.27 -21.60
C GLY A 38 2.71 -16.18 -20.43
N ARG A 39 4.00 -16.46 -20.28
CA ARG A 39 4.52 -17.13 -19.07
C ARG A 39 4.38 -16.18 -17.89
N LEU A 40 3.89 -16.69 -16.75
CA LEU A 40 3.94 -15.99 -15.47
C LEU A 40 5.41 -15.78 -15.08
N TRP A 41 5.75 -14.54 -14.75
CA TRP A 41 7.12 -14.14 -14.38
C TRP A 41 7.19 -13.79 -12.89
N VAL A 42 8.41 -13.68 -12.39
CA VAL A 42 8.71 -13.27 -11.00
C VAL A 42 7.96 -11.98 -10.62
N ASP A 43 7.80 -11.07 -11.55
CA ASP A 43 7.05 -9.83 -11.46
C ASP A 43 5.57 -10.06 -11.05
N ASP A 44 4.92 -11.07 -11.61
CA ASP A 44 3.53 -11.42 -11.29
C ASP A 44 3.42 -12.06 -9.89
N TRP A 45 4.43 -12.85 -9.49
CA TRP A 45 4.49 -13.44 -8.15
C TRP A 45 4.74 -12.40 -7.04
N LEU A 46 5.45 -11.31 -7.32
CA LEU A 46 5.69 -10.23 -6.36
C LEU A 46 4.42 -9.42 -6.05
N THR A 47 3.44 -9.41 -6.93
CA THR A 47 2.17 -8.71 -6.67
C THR A 47 1.29 -9.42 -5.64
N ILE A 48 1.44 -10.74 -5.47
CA ILE A 48 0.66 -11.50 -4.48
C ILE A 48 1.02 -11.09 -3.04
N PRO A 49 2.30 -11.09 -2.61
CA PRO A 49 2.65 -10.65 -1.26
C PRO A 49 2.34 -9.16 -1.04
N ALA A 50 2.44 -8.30 -2.06
CA ALA A 50 2.03 -6.91 -1.94
C ALA A 50 0.53 -6.80 -1.65
N LEU A 51 -0.32 -7.54 -2.35
CA LEU A 51 -1.76 -7.58 -2.09
C LEU A 51 -2.08 -8.11 -0.68
N MET A 52 -1.35 -9.12 -0.20
CA MET A 52 -1.52 -9.63 1.17
C MET A 52 -1.19 -8.56 2.22
N LEU A 53 -0.13 -7.78 2.03
CA LEU A 53 0.21 -6.66 2.92
C LEU A 53 -0.86 -5.58 2.88
N GLU A 54 -1.42 -5.26 1.73
CA GLU A 54 -2.55 -4.32 1.59
C GLU A 54 -3.77 -4.76 2.40
N PHE A 55 -4.11 -6.06 2.40
CA PHE A 55 -5.18 -6.59 3.27
C PHE A 55 -4.86 -6.45 4.75
N VAL A 56 -3.61 -6.65 5.15
CA VAL A 56 -3.17 -6.45 6.54
C VAL A 56 -3.31 -4.97 6.95
N LEU A 57 -2.90 -4.04 6.08
CA LEU A 57 -3.07 -2.60 6.31
C LEU A 57 -4.54 -2.21 6.44
N ALA A 58 -5.38 -2.72 5.56
CA ALA A 58 -6.83 -2.50 5.64
C ALA A 58 -7.42 -3.00 6.97
N GLY A 59 -7.00 -4.18 7.41
CA GLY A 59 -7.41 -4.75 8.71
C GLY A 59 -6.98 -3.88 9.89
N LEU A 60 -5.75 -3.34 9.88
CA LEU A 60 -5.26 -2.42 10.89
C LEU A 60 -6.08 -1.13 10.95
N LEU A 61 -6.43 -0.55 9.79
CA LEU A 61 -7.25 0.65 9.73
C LEU A 61 -8.67 0.41 10.23
N ILE A 62 -9.29 -0.70 9.86
CA ILE A 62 -10.63 -1.09 10.34
C ILE A 62 -10.60 -1.30 11.85
N TRP A 63 -9.59 -2.00 12.36
CA TRP A 63 -9.41 -2.18 13.81
C TRP A 63 -9.20 -0.86 14.54
N GLY A 64 -8.39 0.04 13.99
CA GLY A 64 -8.19 1.39 14.52
C GLY A 64 -9.46 2.23 14.54
N ALA A 65 -10.28 2.14 13.50
CA ALA A 65 -11.58 2.80 13.44
C ALA A 65 -12.58 2.19 14.44
N ALA A 66 -12.65 0.85 14.55
CA ALA A 66 -13.54 0.15 15.47
C ALA A 66 -13.23 0.47 16.95
N THR A 67 -11.95 0.61 17.28
CA THR A 67 -11.50 1.02 18.64
C THR A 67 -11.59 2.53 18.90
N LYS A 68 -12.16 3.30 17.95
CA LYS A 68 -12.23 4.77 17.98
C LYS A 68 -10.87 5.43 18.16
N SER A 69 -9.79 4.74 17.82
CA SER A 69 -8.42 5.27 17.86
C SER A 69 -8.11 6.13 16.63
N LEU A 70 -8.83 5.92 15.53
CA LEU A 70 -8.72 6.69 14.29
C LEU A 70 -10.08 7.35 13.94
N GLY A 71 -10.01 8.56 13.40
CA GLY A 71 -11.21 9.27 12.92
C GLY A 71 -12.05 9.95 13.99
N ASP A 72 -11.60 10.04 15.23
CA ASP A 72 -12.31 10.73 16.31
C ASP A 72 -11.45 11.86 16.89
N VAL A 73 -12.08 12.90 17.39
CA VAL A 73 -11.38 14.02 18.01
C VAL A 73 -10.91 13.60 19.40
N PHE A 74 -9.62 13.70 19.66
CA PHE A 74 -9.11 13.53 21.01
C PHE A 74 -9.51 14.74 21.84
N PRO A 75 -10.23 14.56 22.96
CA PRO A 75 -10.43 15.64 23.90
C PRO A 75 -9.05 16.05 24.43
N GLN A 76 -8.68 17.29 24.17
CA GLN A 76 -7.44 17.84 24.70
C GLN A 76 -7.63 18.03 26.21
N PRO A 77 -6.81 17.43 27.07
CA PRO A 77 -6.92 17.67 28.51
C PRO A 77 -6.56 19.13 28.78
N ASP A 78 -7.42 19.81 29.53
CA ASP A 78 -7.19 21.15 30.04
C ASP A 78 -6.10 21.15 31.13
N ILE A 79 -4.87 20.85 30.77
CA ILE A 79 -3.73 20.97 31.66
C ILE A 79 -3.14 22.36 31.47
N PRO A 80 -3.26 23.25 32.47
CA PRO A 80 -2.69 24.59 32.41
C PRO A 80 -1.16 24.52 32.46
N GLY A 81 -0.50 24.82 31.37
CA GLY A 81 0.95 24.95 31.27
C GLY A 81 1.47 24.74 29.85
N PRO A 82 2.59 25.35 29.47
CA PRO A 82 3.19 25.20 28.14
C PRO A 82 3.63 23.76 27.86
N ASP A 83 3.89 22.96 28.91
CA ASP A 83 4.39 21.57 28.82
C ASP A 83 3.26 20.53 28.98
N GLY A 84 2.03 20.94 29.28
CA GLY A 84 0.89 20.04 29.53
C GLY A 84 0.55 19.16 28.33
N PHE A 85 0.87 19.61 27.12
CA PHE A 85 0.68 18.85 25.89
C PHE A 85 1.64 17.63 25.76
N LEU A 86 2.84 17.73 26.35
CA LEU A 86 3.88 16.69 26.26
C LEU A 86 3.67 15.55 27.26
N PHE A 87 2.98 15.81 28.38
CA PHE A 87 2.84 14.86 29.49
C PHE A 87 1.47 14.18 29.58
N SER A 88 0.52 14.54 28.73
CA SER A 88 -0.83 13.99 28.72
C SER A 88 -0.98 12.87 27.71
N GLU A 89 -0.32 11.73 27.95
CA GLU A 89 -0.52 10.53 27.15
C GLU A 89 -1.81 9.80 27.58
N SER A 90 -2.85 9.95 26.80
CA SER A 90 -4.04 9.13 26.94
C SER A 90 -3.75 7.70 26.45
N PRO A 91 -4.24 6.63 27.13
CA PRO A 91 -4.08 5.23 26.65
C PRO A 91 -4.57 5.03 25.22
N ARG A 92 -5.50 5.87 24.76
CA ARG A 92 -6.03 5.90 23.41
C ARG A 92 -4.99 6.48 22.42
N GLN A 93 -4.28 7.51 22.82
CA GLN A 93 -3.24 8.15 22.00
C GLN A 93 -2.06 7.20 21.79
N ILE A 94 -1.62 6.50 22.81
CA ILE A 94 -0.58 5.46 22.72
C ILE A 94 -0.99 4.37 21.73
N ARG A 95 -2.24 3.91 21.79
CA ARG A 95 -2.77 2.92 20.84
C ARG A 95 -2.76 3.44 19.41
N THR A 96 -3.13 4.69 19.17
CA THR A 96 -3.08 5.32 17.83
C THR A 96 -1.65 5.35 17.31
N GLN A 97 -0.68 5.72 18.13
CA GLN A 97 0.74 5.74 17.77
C GLN A 97 1.25 4.34 17.40
N HIS A 98 0.87 3.31 18.15
CA HIS A 98 1.22 1.92 17.81
C HIS A 98 0.62 1.50 16.46
N ILE A 99 -0.65 1.79 16.22
CA ILE A 99 -1.30 1.48 14.94
C ILE A 99 -0.58 2.20 13.79
N GLN A 100 -0.27 3.47 13.97
CA GLN A 100 0.43 4.26 12.96
C GLN A 100 1.84 3.73 12.68
N TYR A 101 2.57 3.36 13.72
CA TYR A 101 3.90 2.76 13.57
C TYR A 101 3.86 1.47 12.72
N PHE A 102 2.94 0.56 13.02
CA PHE A 102 2.79 -0.67 12.23
C PHE A 102 2.31 -0.39 10.82
N PHE A 103 1.43 0.59 10.64
CA PHE A 103 0.96 1.02 9.32
C PHE A 103 2.12 1.54 8.46
N ASP A 104 2.95 2.42 9.01
CA ASP A 104 4.10 2.98 8.30
C ASP A 104 5.14 1.89 7.99
N LEU A 105 5.42 0.99 8.94
CA LEU A 105 6.37 -0.11 8.76
C LEU A 105 5.93 -1.04 7.62
N ILE A 106 4.69 -1.50 7.64
CA ILE A 106 4.14 -2.39 6.60
C ILE A 106 4.07 -1.66 5.26
N GLY A 107 3.68 -0.38 5.25
CA GLY A 107 3.63 0.46 4.06
C GLY A 107 4.97 0.59 3.36
N VAL A 108 6.06 0.74 4.11
CA VAL A 108 7.42 0.78 3.53
C VAL A 108 7.77 -0.53 2.83
N PHE A 109 7.44 -1.68 3.42
CA PHE A 109 7.64 -2.99 2.78
C PHE A 109 6.80 -3.15 1.53
N GLU A 110 5.53 -2.75 1.57
CA GLU A 110 4.62 -2.78 0.42
C GLU A 110 5.12 -1.92 -0.73
N PHE A 111 5.52 -0.67 -0.47
CA PHE A 111 6.17 0.19 -1.47
C PHE A 111 7.44 -0.42 -2.04
N GLY A 112 8.25 -1.09 -1.22
CA GLY A 112 9.44 -1.82 -1.65
C GLY A 112 9.11 -2.90 -2.68
N LEU A 113 8.11 -3.73 -2.39
CA LEU A 113 7.66 -4.80 -3.29
C LEU A 113 7.09 -4.26 -4.59
N LEU A 114 6.29 -3.19 -4.54
CA LEU A 114 5.75 -2.53 -5.74
C LEU A 114 6.86 -1.96 -6.62
N LYS A 115 7.83 -1.25 -6.05
CA LYS A 115 8.99 -0.73 -6.79
C LYS A 115 9.79 -1.86 -7.42
N LEU A 116 9.99 -2.95 -6.71
CA LEU A 116 10.72 -4.12 -7.19
C LEU A 116 9.98 -4.78 -8.35
N SER A 117 8.66 -4.90 -8.28
CA SER A 117 7.81 -5.40 -9.37
C SER A 117 7.92 -4.54 -10.62
N ILE A 118 7.87 -3.22 -10.46
CA ILE A 118 8.04 -2.27 -11.57
C ILE A 118 9.44 -2.39 -12.19
N LEU A 119 10.48 -2.52 -11.37
CA LEU A 119 11.86 -2.67 -11.84
C LEU A 119 12.04 -3.93 -12.69
N PHE A 120 11.48 -5.07 -12.26
CA PHE A 120 11.51 -6.31 -13.03
C PHE A 120 10.74 -6.18 -14.35
N PHE A 121 9.60 -5.47 -14.34
CA PHE A 121 8.86 -5.17 -15.56
C PHE A 121 9.70 -4.34 -16.54
N TYR A 122 10.32 -3.27 -16.08
CA TYR A 122 11.21 -2.43 -16.92
C TYR A 122 12.38 -3.24 -17.46
N ARG A 123 13.07 -4.01 -16.63
CA ARG A 123 14.16 -4.87 -17.08
C ARG A 123 13.71 -5.80 -18.21
N LYS A 124 12.53 -6.39 -18.11
CA LYS A 124 11.98 -7.26 -19.15
C LYS A 124 11.76 -6.52 -20.45
N VAL A 125 11.13 -5.36 -20.41
CA VAL A 125 10.82 -4.55 -21.61
C VAL A 125 12.11 -4.11 -22.31
N PHE A 126 13.07 -3.56 -21.57
CA PHE A 126 14.30 -3.05 -22.14
C PHE A 126 15.23 -4.15 -22.64
N CYS A 127 15.42 -5.24 -21.91
CA CYS A 127 16.26 -6.35 -22.37
C CYS A 127 15.67 -7.04 -23.60
N THR A 128 14.35 -7.20 -23.67
CA THR A 128 13.72 -7.83 -24.84
C THR A 128 13.80 -6.92 -26.08
N ALA A 129 13.63 -5.61 -25.91
CA ALA A 129 13.78 -4.65 -26.99
C ALA A 129 15.22 -4.59 -27.52
N ALA A 130 16.21 -4.52 -26.63
CA ALA A 130 17.64 -4.47 -27.01
C ALA A 130 18.09 -5.74 -27.76
N LEU A 131 17.66 -6.92 -27.32
CA LEU A 131 17.97 -8.18 -28.02
C LEU A 131 17.32 -8.23 -29.41
N LYS A 132 16.08 -7.75 -29.55
CA LYS A 132 15.38 -7.72 -30.84
C LYS A 132 16.07 -6.77 -31.85
N THR A 133 16.54 -5.64 -31.40
CA THR A 133 17.29 -4.67 -32.24
C THR A 133 18.63 -5.26 -32.67
N SER A 134 19.38 -5.87 -31.77
CA SER A 134 20.66 -6.51 -32.04
C SER A 134 20.52 -7.67 -33.03
N THR A 135 19.48 -8.49 -32.92
CA THR A 135 19.23 -9.60 -33.85
C THR A 135 18.86 -9.12 -35.23
N PHE A 136 18.10 -8.02 -35.35
CA PHE A 136 17.72 -7.42 -36.59
C PHE A 136 18.94 -6.85 -37.33
N ASP A 137 19.86 -6.18 -36.64
CA ASP A 137 21.10 -5.62 -37.19
C ASP A 137 22.06 -6.71 -37.73
N ILE A 138 22.08 -7.88 -37.09
CA ILE A 138 22.90 -9.01 -37.57
C ILE A 138 22.31 -9.61 -38.82
N VAL A 139 20.99 -9.76 -38.91
CA VAL A 139 20.32 -10.35 -40.08
C VAL A 139 20.37 -9.40 -41.30
N THR A 140 20.39 -8.08 -41.10
CA THR A 140 20.48 -7.10 -42.22
C THR A 140 21.90 -6.88 -42.74
N ARG A 141 22.92 -7.37 -42.02
CA ARG A 141 24.34 -7.28 -42.46
C ARG A 141 24.90 -8.56 -43.04
N ALA A 142 24.13 -9.64 -43.05
CA ALA A 142 24.45 -10.93 -43.68
C ALA A 142 23.81 -11.03 -45.05
#